data_51f36cd61698b81e66874d078b8e95ea
#
_entry.id   51f36cd61698b81e66874d078b8e95ea
#
_cell.length_a   1.000
_cell.length_b   1.000
_cell.length_c   1.000
_cell.angle_alpha   90.00
_cell.angle_beta   90.00
_cell.angle_gamma   90.00
#
_symmetry.space_group_name_H-M   'P 1'
#
loop_
_entity.id
_entity.type
_entity.pdbx_description
1 polymer ?
#
loop_
_entity_poly.entity_id
_entity_poly.type
_entity_poly.pdbx_seq_one_letter_code
_entity_poly.pdbx_strand_id
1 'polypeptide(L)'
;HWCTPGGGLNDGEDYPAGARRELAEETGWTDVPLGRELFERTLTMEYEDEIVRQYERFFLARVASPRRGLGEVAAMHDSDGITAWRWWTLAEMDSTAEAIWPAGLADVIRGALG
;
A
#
# COMPACT_ATOMS: atom_id res chain seq x y z
N HIS A 1 7.25 -7.61 8.45
CA HIS A 1 6.83 -6.20 8.46
C HIS A 1 5.49 -6.02 7.80
N TRP A 2 4.86 -4.88 8.07
CA TRP A 2 3.60 -4.48 7.48
C TRP A 2 3.85 -3.39 6.44
N CYS A 3 3.07 -3.39 5.38
CA CYS A 3 3.15 -2.34 4.37
C CYS A 3 1.77 -2.05 3.78
N THR A 4 1.66 -0.87 3.17
CA THR A 4 0.47 -0.52 2.41
C THR A 4 0.33 -1.42 1.18
N PRO A 5 -0.91 -1.65 0.69
CA PRO A 5 -1.09 -2.30 -0.61
C PRO A 5 -0.35 -1.56 -1.71
N GLY A 6 0.25 -2.27 -2.62
CA GLY A 6 0.96 -1.65 -3.74
C GLY A 6 1.87 -2.60 -4.47
N GLY A 7 2.49 -2.10 -5.51
CA GLY A 7 3.43 -2.86 -6.33
C GLY A 7 3.95 -2.04 -7.49
N GLY A 8 4.63 -2.69 -8.41
CA GLY A 8 5.23 -2.03 -9.56
C GLY A 8 4.22 -1.69 -10.66
N LEU A 9 4.57 -0.71 -11.48
CA LEU A 9 3.78 -0.34 -12.64
C LEU A 9 4.00 -1.30 -13.79
N ASN A 10 2.95 -1.55 -14.56
CA ASN A 10 3.04 -2.23 -15.84
C ASN A 10 3.46 -1.22 -16.93
N ASP A 11 3.98 -1.72 -18.04
CA ASP A 11 4.37 -0.87 -19.16
C ASP A 11 3.19 -0.02 -19.64
N GLY A 12 3.41 1.29 -19.77
CA GLY A 12 2.40 2.23 -20.22
C GLY A 12 1.36 2.62 -19.16
N GLU A 13 1.49 2.11 -17.96
CA GLU A 13 0.56 2.40 -16.86
C GLU A 13 1.02 3.64 -16.08
N ASP A 14 0.13 4.59 -15.81
CA ASP A 14 0.44 5.71 -14.94
C ASP A 14 0.28 5.32 -13.46
N TYR A 15 0.75 6.19 -12.56
CA TYR A 15 0.73 5.90 -11.13
C TYR A 15 -0.70 5.71 -10.57
N PRO A 16 -1.69 6.56 -10.88
CA PRO A 16 -3.04 6.33 -10.39
C PRO A 16 -3.64 5.01 -10.87
N ALA A 17 -3.45 4.66 -12.14
CA ALA A 17 -3.95 3.40 -12.68
C ALA A 17 -3.29 2.20 -12.01
N GLY A 18 -1.97 2.27 -11.79
CA GLY A 18 -1.23 1.25 -11.08
C GLY A 18 -1.70 1.08 -9.65
N ALA A 19 -1.96 2.19 -8.94
CA ALA A 19 -2.46 2.15 -7.58
C ALA A 19 -3.84 1.48 -7.51
N ARG A 20 -4.75 1.81 -8.42
CA ARG A 20 -6.07 1.17 -8.49
C ARG A 20 -5.97 -0.33 -8.80
N ARG A 21 -5.11 -0.69 -9.73
CA ARG A 21 -4.89 -2.09 -10.10
C ARG A 21 -4.36 -2.90 -8.93
N GLU A 22 -3.31 -2.39 -8.27
CA GLU A 22 -2.71 -3.08 -7.12
C GLU A 22 -3.70 -3.19 -5.96
N LEU A 23 -4.48 -2.15 -5.69
CA LEU A 23 -5.51 -2.21 -4.67
C LEU A 23 -6.52 -3.33 -4.97
N ALA A 24 -6.99 -3.40 -6.23
CA ALA A 24 -7.91 -4.45 -6.65
C ALA A 24 -7.31 -5.85 -6.54
N GLU A 25 -6.05 -6.02 -6.97
CA GLU A 25 -5.35 -7.30 -6.91
C GLU A 25 -5.15 -7.76 -5.48
N GLU A 26 -4.80 -6.87 -4.58
CA GLU A 26 -4.44 -7.21 -3.20
C GLU A 26 -5.63 -7.24 -2.25
N THR A 27 -6.70 -6.53 -2.54
CA THR A 27 -7.88 -6.47 -1.65
C THR A 27 -9.15 -7.02 -2.28
N GLY A 28 -9.22 -7.11 -3.60
CA GLY A 28 -10.44 -7.43 -4.32
C GLY A 28 -11.38 -6.23 -4.47
N TRP A 29 -10.99 -5.06 -4.00
CA TRP A 29 -11.81 -3.86 -4.05
C TRP A 29 -11.65 -3.14 -5.40
N THR A 30 -12.64 -3.25 -6.24
CA THR A 30 -12.64 -2.64 -7.58
C THR A 30 -13.42 -1.35 -7.65
N ASP A 31 -14.22 -1.05 -6.64
CA ASP A 31 -15.17 0.06 -6.58
C ASP A 31 -14.72 1.22 -5.68
N VAL A 32 -13.54 1.15 -5.10
CA VAL A 32 -13.02 2.19 -4.22
C VAL A 32 -12.36 3.28 -5.08
N PRO A 33 -12.86 4.52 -5.01
CA PRO A 33 -12.23 5.61 -5.75
C PRO A 33 -10.87 5.95 -5.14
N LEU A 34 -9.91 6.23 -6.02
CA LEU A 34 -8.60 6.68 -5.58
C LEU A 34 -8.68 8.17 -5.23
N GLY A 35 -8.21 8.51 -4.04
CA GLY A 35 -8.15 9.89 -3.58
C GLY A 35 -6.86 10.59 -4.00
N ARG A 36 -6.51 11.66 -3.28
CA ARG A 36 -5.34 12.45 -3.61
C ARG A 36 -4.04 11.73 -3.34
N GLU A 37 -2.99 12.16 -4.02
CA GLU A 37 -1.63 11.74 -3.71
C GLU A 37 -1.21 12.34 -2.37
N LEU A 38 -0.67 11.52 -1.48
CA LEU A 38 -0.23 11.94 -0.16
C LEU A 38 1.23 12.39 -0.18
N PHE A 39 2.10 11.60 -0.78
CA PHE A 39 3.52 11.90 -0.89
C PHE A 39 4.18 10.98 -1.91
N GLU A 40 5.39 11.34 -2.28
CA GLU A 40 6.26 10.50 -3.09
C GLU A 40 7.59 10.33 -2.39
N ARG A 41 8.29 9.25 -2.71
CA ARG A 41 9.65 9.04 -2.22
C ARG A 41 10.48 8.30 -3.26
N THR A 42 11.79 8.43 -3.13
CA THR A 42 12.75 7.69 -3.96
C THR A 42 13.60 6.84 -3.04
N LEU A 43 13.69 5.56 -3.34
CA LEU A 43 14.55 4.63 -2.63
C LEU A 43 15.70 4.21 -3.55
N THR A 44 16.90 4.15 -3.00
CA THR A 44 18.04 3.58 -3.68
C THR A 44 18.33 2.24 -3.01
N MET A 45 18.37 1.18 -3.79
CA MET A 45 18.60 -0.16 -3.29
C MET A 45 19.54 -0.94 -4.19
N GLU A 46 20.18 -1.96 -3.65
CA GLU A 46 20.98 -2.89 -4.41
C GLU A 46 20.12 -4.09 -4.80
N TYR A 47 20.13 -4.41 -6.08
CA TYR A 47 19.39 -5.54 -6.63
C TYR A 47 20.25 -6.22 -7.70
N GLU A 48 20.52 -7.50 -7.50
CA GLU A 48 21.35 -8.30 -8.43
C GLU A 48 22.69 -7.62 -8.78
N ASP A 49 23.40 -7.12 -7.76
CA ASP A 49 24.67 -6.41 -7.89
C ASP A 49 24.61 -5.06 -8.62
N GLU A 50 23.40 -4.56 -8.86
CA GLU A 50 23.20 -3.24 -9.45
C GLU A 50 22.53 -2.30 -8.44
N ILE A 51 22.85 -0.99 -8.55
CA ILE A 51 22.17 0.04 -7.77
C ILE A 51 20.94 0.47 -8.54
N VAL A 52 19.77 0.31 -7.92
CA VAL A 52 18.48 0.62 -8.52
C VAL A 52 17.81 1.74 -7.72
N ARG A 53 17.24 2.70 -8.43
CA ARG A 53 16.39 3.72 -7.84
C ARG A 53 14.94 3.33 -8.06
N GLN A 54 14.18 3.32 -6.97
CA GLN A 54 12.76 3.03 -7.00
C GLN A 54 11.98 4.29 -6.65
N TYR A 55 11.10 4.73 -7.55
CA TYR A 55 10.25 5.89 -7.35
C TYR A 55 8.88 5.38 -6.92
N GLU A 56 8.37 5.91 -5.81
CA GLU A 56 7.08 5.48 -5.28
C GLU A 56 6.17 6.68 -5.06
N ARG A 57 4.87 6.49 -5.34
CA ARG A 57 3.82 7.46 -5.05
C ARG A 57 2.71 6.80 -4.24
N PHE A 58 2.22 7.51 -3.25
CA PHE A 58 1.23 7.02 -2.30
C PHE A 58 -0.06 7.82 -2.41
N PHE A 59 -1.17 7.12 -2.50
CA PHE A 59 -2.49 7.71 -2.70
C PHE A 59 -3.41 7.32 -1.54
N LEU A 60 -4.34 8.22 -1.19
CA LEU A 60 -5.36 7.95 -0.20
C LEU A 60 -6.56 7.28 -0.87
N ALA A 61 -7.03 6.19 -0.30
CA ALA A 61 -8.31 5.59 -0.68
C ALA A 61 -9.12 5.41 0.60
N ARG A 62 -10.38 5.87 0.58
CA ARG A 62 -11.26 5.79 1.74
C ARG A 62 -12.37 4.79 1.50
N VAL A 63 -12.66 4.01 2.54
CA VAL A 63 -13.81 3.10 2.56
C VAL A 63 -14.69 3.47 3.74
N ALA A 64 -16.01 3.27 3.61
CA ALA A 64 -16.96 3.67 4.64
C ALA A 64 -16.79 2.89 5.94
N SER A 65 -16.34 1.64 5.84
CA SER A 65 -16.07 0.77 6.99
C SER A 65 -15.05 -0.28 6.58
N PRO A 66 -14.38 -0.96 7.53
CA PRO A 66 -13.52 -2.08 7.18
C PRO A 66 -14.28 -3.12 6.37
N ARG A 67 -13.80 -3.41 5.17
CA ARG A 67 -14.44 -4.36 4.27
C ARG A 67 -14.07 -5.78 4.62
N ARG A 68 -15.01 -6.67 4.38
CA ARG A 68 -14.82 -8.12 4.52
C ARG A 68 -14.63 -8.73 3.14
N GLY A 69 -14.36 -10.02 3.09
CA GLY A 69 -14.18 -10.73 1.84
C GLY A 69 -12.73 -10.96 1.45
N LEU A 70 -11.83 -10.78 2.40
CA LEU A 70 -10.40 -11.04 2.17
C LEU A 70 -10.09 -12.52 1.90
N GLY A 71 -11.03 -13.42 2.20
CA GLY A 71 -10.86 -14.86 1.95
C GLY A 71 -10.67 -15.18 0.46
N GLU A 72 -11.37 -14.49 -0.43
CA GLU A 72 -11.21 -14.67 -1.87
C GLU A 72 -9.89 -14.10 -2.37
N VAL A 73 -9.42 -13.07 -1.70
CA VAL A 73 -8.18 -12.37 -2.05
C VAL A 73 -6.96 -13.15 -1.58
N ALA A 74 -7.09 -13.95 -0.51
CA ALA A 74 -5.99 -14.72 0.05
C ALA A 74 -5.33 -15.65 -0.99
N ALA A 75 -6.12 -16.22 -1.89
CA ALA A 75 -5.59 -17.08 -2.96
C ALA A 75 -4.73 -16.32 -3.97
N MET A 76 -4.98 -15.02 -4.14
CA MET A 76 -4.21 -14.15 -5.02
C MET A 76 -2.90 -13.72 -4.36
N HIS A 77 -2.88 -13.61 -3.04
CA HIS A 77 -1.74 -13.13 -2.29
C HIS A 77 -0.60 -14.14 -2.17
N ASP A 78 -0.89 -15.41 -2.25
CA ASP A 78 0.15 -16.45 -2.17
C ASP A 78 1.23 -16.23 -3.24
N SER A 79 0.84 -15.72 -4.42
CA SER A 79 1.78 -15.45 -5.50
C SER A 79 2.64 -14.21 -5.25
N ASP A 80 2.19 -13.29 -4.40
CA ASP A 80 2.88 -12.02 -4.12
C ASP A 80 3.65 -12.04 -2.79
N GLY A 81 3.61 -13.15 -2.07
CA GLY A 81 4.32 -13.29 -0.80
C GLY A 81 3.64 -12.60 0.39
N ILE A 82 2.38 -12.18 0.22
CA ILE A 82 1.60 -11.58 1.31
C ILE A 82 1.03 -12.70 2.17
N THR A 83 1.28 -12.62 3.49
CA THR A 83 0.90 -13.69 4.43
C THR A 83 -0.23 -13.29 5.37
N ALA A 84 -0.53 -11.99 5.52
CA ALA A 84 -1.53 -11.53 6.47
C ALA A 84 -2.09 -10.16 6.08
N TRP A 85 -3.30 -9.89 6.57
CA TRP A 85 -3.98 -8.61 6.44
C TRP A 85 -4.39 -8.13 7.81
N ARG A 86 -4.39 -6.80 7.99
CA ARG A 86 -4.83 -6.22 9.24
C ARG A 86 -5.31 -4.78 9.04
N TRP A 87 -6.40 -4.43 9.71
CA TRP A 87 -6.80 -3.05 9.90
C TRP A 87 -6.11 -2.49 11.12
N TRP A 88 -5.51 -1.32 10.98
CA TRP A 88 -4.77 -0.67 12.06
C TRP A 88 -5.42 0.64 12.43
N THR A 89 -5.54 0.92 13.74
CA THR A 89 -5.79 2.30 14.19
C THR A 89 -4.45 3.05 14.21
N LEU A 90 -4.52 4.38 14.20
CA LEU A 90 -3.31 5.19 14.31
C LEU A 90 -2.59 4.95 15.64
N ALA A 91 -3.35 4.78 16.72
CA ALA A 91 -2.80 4.47 18.03
C ALA A 91 -2.05 3.13 18.03
N GLU A 92 -2.60 2.12 17.38
CA GLU A 92 -1.92 0.82 17.24
C GLU A 92 -0.64 0.94 16.44
N MET A 93 -0.65 1.72 15.35
CA MET A 93 0.53 1.97 14.54
C MET A 93 1.64 2.65 15.34
N ASP A 94 1.28 3.58 16.22
CA ASP A 94 2.24 4.31 17.07
C ASP A 94 2.87 3.41 18.12
N SER A 95 2.13 2.44 18.63
CA SER A 95 2.56 1.62 19.76
C SER A 95 3.18 0.28 19.38
N THR A 96 3.06 -0.15 18.13
CA THR A 96 3.57 -1.45 17.72
C THR A 96 5.10 -1.46 17.66
N ALA A 97 5.68 -2.60 18.04
CA ALA A 97 7.11 -2.85 17.87
C ALA A 97 7.43 -3.39 16.46
N GLU A 98 6.41 -3.75 15.69
CA GLU A 98 6.61 -4.25 14.34
C GLU A 98 6.87 -3.12 13.36
N ALA A 99 7.69 -3.38 12.34
CA ALA A 99 7.97 -2.39 11.31
C ALA A 99 6.73 -2.18 10.41
N ILE A 100 6.42 -0.90 10.17
CA ILE A 100 5.36 -0.50 9.24
C ILE A 100 6.00 0.39 8.17
N TRP A 101 5.77 0.03 6.92
CA TRP A 101 6.29 0.76 5.77
C TRP A 101 5.18 1.42 4.96
N PRO A 102 5.36 2.62 4.43
CA PRO A 102 6.57 3.44 4.56
C PRO A 102 6.76 4.01 5.96
N ALA A 103 8.00 4.31 6.30
CA ALA A 103 8.31 4.92 7.59
C ALA A 103 7.59 6.27 7.73
N GLY A 104 7.03 6.53 8.91
CA GLY A 104 6.26 7.77 9.16
C GLY A 104 4.82 7.74 8.63
N LEU A 105 4.33 6.58 8.20
CA LEU A 105 3.00 6.46 7.61
C LEU A 105 1.88 7.01 8.52
N ALA A 106 1.92 6.73 9.81
CA ALA A 106 0.89 7.22 10.73
C ALA A 106 0.79 8.74 10.75
N ASP A 107 1.92 9.44 10.74
CA ASP A 107 1.96 10.89 10.73
C ASP A 107 1.44 11.47 9.41
N VAL A 108 1.76 10.83 8.29
CA VAL A 108 1.24 11.21 6.97
C VAL A 108 -0.28 11.09 6.95
N ILE A 109 -0.81 10.00 7.47
CA ILE A 109 -2.26 9.78 7.52
C ILE A 109 -2.94 10.82 8.41
N ARG A 110 -2.38 11.12 9.58
CA ARG A 110 -2.91 12.18 10.45
C ARG A 110 -2.99 13.52 9.74
N GLY A 111 -1.94 13.88 9.03
CA GLY A 111 -1.93 15.12 8.25
C GLY A 111 -2.99 15.14 7.15
N ALA A 112 -3.25 14.01 6.52
CA ALA A 112 -4.24 13.88 5.47
C ALA A 112 -5.69 13.93 6.00
N LEU A 113 -5.93 13.44 7.21
CA LEU A 113 -7.25 13.39 7.83
C LEU A 113 -7.58 14.62 8.66
N GLY A 114 -6.55 15.28 9.12
CA GLY A 114 -6.68 16.43 9.99
C GLY A 114 -6.81 17.73 9.28
#